data_a2a7d90f77dfef4676a826408974a3f6
#
_entry.id   a2a7d90f77dfef4676a826408974a3f6
#
_cell.length_a   1.000
_cell.length_b   1.000
_cell.length_c   1.000
_cell.angle_alpha   90.00
_cell.angle_beta   90.00
_cell.angle_gamma   90.00
#
_symmetry.space_group_name_H-M   'P 1'
#
loop_
_entity.id
_entity.type
_entity.pdbx_description
1 polymer ?
#
loop_
_entity_poly.entity_id
_entity_poly.type
_entity_poly.pdbx_seq_one_letter_code
_entity_poly.pdbx_strand_id
1 'polypeptide(L)'
;MIKLPIFILLTLSLISCIDTTPPTHLITTSCDTILSNNSIDRKINQMISQNIKQRNYWKSIETLPDSAFVDLSQLDSMFILDIRYATTNNFTKTILYDCPKALLRKSVALQLVKVQQELVKQGYRIKIFDAYRPLSTQWRMWKAYPDRRYVADPRVGSWHNKGLAIDLTLCTIKGKQLDMGTHYDYFGKEAWPSYQKLSKQVLLNRKLLANTMLKYGFGPTSTEWWHYSYRGVHFKVSDFPFDCQKN
;
A
#
# COMPACT_ATOMS: atom_id res chain seq x y z
N MET A 1 3.38 0.25 29.94
CA MET A 1 4.86 0.12 29.98
C MET A 1 5.30 -0.38 28.59
N ILE A 2 5.83 0.53 27.77
CA ILE A 2 6.28 0.25 26.39
C ILE A 2 7.79 0.05 26.46
N LYS A 3 8.23 -1.19 26.16
CA LYS A 3 9.68 -1.49 26.06
C LYS A 3 10.20 -0.95 24.72
N LEU A 4 11.14 0.01 24.77
CA LEU A 4 11.95 0.45 23.66
C LEU A 4 12.96 -0.66 23.25
N PRO A 5 13.25 -0.83 21.97
CA PRO A 5 14.33 -1.71 21.54
C PRO A 5 15.71 -1.05 21.74
N ILE A 6 16.65 -1.90 22.05
CA ILE A 6 18.04 -1.64 22.39
C ILE A 6 18.77 -0.95 21.22
N PHE A 7 19.37 0.22 21.51
CA PHE A 7 20.33 0.89 20.64
C PHE A 7 21.68 0.18 20.73
N ILE A 8 22.17 -0.33 19.62
CA ILE A 8 23.57 -0.76 19.49
C ILE A 8 24.39 0.48 19.20
N LEU A 9 25.17 0.91 20.19
CA LEU A 9 26.17 1.97 20.07
C LEU A 9 27.41 1.40 19.38
N LEU A 10 27.67 1.78 18.12
CA LEU A 10 28.97 1.54 17.49
C LEU A 10 29.92 2.66 17.90
N THR A 11 30.91 2.32 18.71
CA THR A 11 32.04 3.20 19.06
C THR A 11 33.01 3.25 17.90
N LEU A 12 33.20 4.44 17.31
CA LEU A 12 34.33 4.71 16.40
C LEU A 12 35.62 4.86 17.22
N SER A 13 36.53 3.92 17.09
CA SER A 13 37.92 4.09 17.56
C SER A 13 38.76 4.75 16.44
N LEU A 14 39.24 5.94 16.74
CA LEU A 14 40.26 6.63 15.93
C LEU A 14 41.64 5.93 16.13
N ILE A 15 42.18 5.34 15.09
CA ILE A 15 43.55 4.84 15.07
C ILE A 15 44.40 5.87 14.35
N SER A 16 45.34 6.45 15.11
CA SER A 16 46.41 7.33 14.63
C SER A 16 47.45 6.49 13.90
N CYS A 17 47.76 6.81 12.65
CA CYS A 17 48.84 6.22 11.91
C CYS A 17 50.13 7.01 12.10
N ILE A 18 51.19 6.34 12.57
CA ILE A 18 52.59 6.81 12.59
C ILE A 18 53.26 6.24 11.35
N ASP A 19 53.88 7.14 10.55
CA ASP A 19 54.69 6.83 9.36
C ASP A 19 55.94 6.07 9.69
N THR A 20 56.22 4.98 8.95
CA THR A 20 57.58 4.49 8.65
C THR A 20 57.61 3.86 7.27
N THR A 21 58.59 4.27 6.46
CA THR A 21 58.83 4.04 5.04
C THR A 21 58.88 2.57 4.55
N PRO A 22 58.84 2.28 3.23
CA PRO A 22 58.11 1.19 2.61
C PRO A 22 58.95 -0.04 2.25
N PRO A 23 58.32 -1.15 1.86
CA PRO A 23 58.68 -1.81 0.61
C PRO A 23 57.48 -1.94 -0.36
N THR A 24 57.80 -1.65 -1.60
CA THR A 24 57.03 -1.82 -2.80
C THR A 24 56.40 -3.20 -2.94
N HIS A 25 55.06 -3.25 -2.70
CA HIS A 25 54.16 -4.22 -3.32
C HIS A 25 52.84 -3.48 -3.64
N LEU A 26 52.57 -3.34 -4.94
CA LEU A 26 51.29 -2.88 -5.46
C LEU A 26 50.20 -3.78 -4.97
N ILE A 27 49.47 -3.36 -3.93
CA ILE A 27 48.17 -3.90 -3.62
C ILE A 27 47.16 -3.08 -4.44
N THR A 28 46.74 -3.65 -5.56
CA THR A 28 45.55 -3.19 -6.28
C THR A 28 44.36 -3.46 -5.40
N THR A 29 44.10 -2.59 -4.41
CA THR A 29 42.79 -2.54 -3.72
C THR A 29 41.79 -2.07 -4.75
N SER A 30 40.97 -3.00 -5.19
CA SER A 30 40.09 -2.83 -6.32
C SER A 30 39.12 -1.68 -6.09
N CYS A 31 38.89 -0.88 -7.12
CA CYS A 31 37.87 0.19 -7.22
C CYS A 31 36.48 -0.29 -6.86
N ASP A 32 36.26 -1.60 -6.90
CA ASP A 32 34.99 -2.26 -6.58
C ASP A 32 34.58 -2.14 -5.11
N THR A 33 35.52 -2.09 -4.16
CA THR A 33 35.22 -1.95 -2.71
C THR A 33 34.75 -0.53 -2.37
N ILE A 34 35.29 0.49 -3.03
CA ILE A 34 34.91 1.90 -2.83
C ILE A 34 33.54 2.16 -3.48
N LEU A 35 33.24 1.55 -4.63
CA LEU A 35 31.97 1.64 -5.31
C LEU A 35 30.84 0.93 -4.53
N SER A 36 31.12 -0.20 -3.86
CA SER A 36 30.18 -0.91 -3.01
C SER A 36 29.80 -0.10 -1.77
N ASN A 37 30.75 0.54 -1.09
CA ASN A 37 30.50 1.41 0.06
C ASN A 37 29.62 2.61 -0.33
N ASN A 38 29.87 3.25 -1.46
CA ASN A 38 29.03 4.34 -1.98
C ASN A 38 27.60 3.90 -2.34
N SER A 39 27.38 2.64 -2.70
CA SER A 39 26.05 2.12 -2.97
C SER A 39 25.25 1.79 -1.69
N ILE A 40 25.94 1.29 -0.67
CA ILE A 40 25.39 1.00 0.66
C ILE A 40 25.02 2.32 1.36
N ASP A 41 25.91 3.31 1.37
CA ASP A 41 25.68 4.62 1.97
C ASP A 41 24.50 5.34 1.30
N ARG A 42 24.38 5.26 -0.02
CA ARG A 42 23.20 5.79 -0.75
C ARG A 42 21.89 5.13 -0.32
N LYS A 43 21.89 3.81 -0.17
CA LYS A 43 20.70 3.07 0.31
C LYS A 43 20.35 3.45 1.74
N ILE A 44 21.34 3.54 2.63
CA ILE A 44 21.13 3.95 4.03
C ILE A 44 20.55 5.36 4.09
N ASN A 45 21.13 6.32 3.37
CA ASN A 45 20.63 7.69 3.32
C ASN A 45 19.21 7.79 2.75
N GLN A 46 18.89 6.99 1.73
CA GLN A 46 17.55 6.90 1.18
C GLN A 46 16.54 6.35 2.23
N MET A 47 16.91 5.31 2.97
CA MET A 47 16.06 4.75 4.04
C MET A 47 15.86 5.76 5.18
N ILE A 48 16.90 6.47 5.58
CA ILE A 48 16.82 7.52 6.60
C ILE A 48 15.85 8.63 6.15
N SER A 49 16.02 9.11 4.90
CA SER A 49 15.16 10.14 4.31
C SER A 49 13.70 9.70 4.26
N GLN A 50 13.43 8.46 3.85
CA GLN A 50 12.06 7.90 3.84
C GLN A 50 11.46 7.83 5.24
N ASN A 51 12.23 7.38 6.24
CA ASN A 51 11.77 7.32 7.63
C ASN A 51 11.46 8.70 8.20
N ILE A 52 12.27 9.72 7.86
CA ILE A 52 12.02 11.11 8.27
C ILE A 52 10.75 11.64 7.61
N LYS A 53 10.56 11.45 6.30
CA LYS A 53 9.35 11.85 5.58
C LYS A 53 8.10 11.21 6.18
N GLN A 54 8.14 9.90 6.43
CA GLN A 54 7.04 9.17 7.04
C GLN A 54 6.70 9.70 8.43
N ARG A 55 7.71 9.93 9.29
CA ARG A 55 7.52 10.49 10.63
C ARG A 55 6.89 11.90 10.58
N ASN A 56 7.35 12.73 9.66
CA ASN A 56 6.81 14.08 9.48
C ASN A 56 5.35 14.02 9.02
N TYR A 57 5.02 13.10 8.12
CA TYR A 57 3.64 12.90 7.67
C TYR A 57 2.74 12.44 8.83
N TRP A 58 3.19 11.48 9.66
CA TRP A 58 2.43 11.07 10.84
C TRP A 58 2.13 12.25 11.76
N LYS A 59 3.11 13.13 12.03
CA LYS A 59 2.90 14.35 12.82
C LYS A 59 1.90 15.30 12.15
N SER A 60 1.98 15.48 10.83
CA SER A 60 1.09 16.40 10.11
C SER A 60 -0.38 15.96 10.11
N ILE A 61 -0.66 14.67 10.21
CA ILE A 61 -2.02 14.17 10.27
C ILE A 61 -2.58 14.03 11.70
N GLU A 62 -1.75 14.16 12.73
CA GLU A 62 -2.15 13.93 14.12
C GLU A 62 -3.35 14.78 14.52
N THR A 63 -3.35 16.06 14.18
CA THR A 63 -4.42 17.02 14.50
C THR A 63 -5.57 17.02 13.50
N LEU A 64 -5.47 16.29 12.37
CA LEU A 64 -6.54 16.23 11.39
C LEU A 64 -7.75 15.46 11.94
N PRO A 65 -8.98 15.84 11.57
CA PRO A 65 -10.17 15.08 11.94
C PRO A 65 -10.19 13.69 11.27
N ASP A 66 -10.91 12.74 11.85
CA ASP A 66 -11.06 11.38 11.33
C ASP A 66 -11.63 11.31 9.91
N SER A 67 -12.36 12.35 9.51
CA SER A 67 -12.91 12.52 8.17
C SER A 67 -11.92 13.04 7.13
N ALA A 68 -10.71 13.48 7.51
CA ALA A 68 -9.72 13.96 6.55
C ALA A 68 -9.22 12.81 5.67
N PHE A 69 -8.92 13.12 4.41
CA PHE A 69 -8.24 12.18 3.52
C PHE A 69 -6.74 12.16 3.82
N VAL A 70 -6.17 10.96 3.91
CA VAL A 70 -4.74 10.75 4.10
C VAL A 70 -4.19 9.77 3.07
N ASP A 71 -2.93 9.95 2.67
CA ASP A 71 -2.26 9.16 1.66
C ASP A 71 -1.60 7.92 2.29
N LEU A 72 -2.02 6.74 1.86
CA LEU A 72 -1.53 5.47 2.39
C LEU A 72 -0.04 5.25 2.15
N SER A 73 0.50 5.74 1.03
CA SER A 73 1.91 5.62 0.69
C SER A 73 2.82 6.42 1.64
N GLN A 74 2.29 7.50 2.23
CA GLN A 74 2.99 8.31 3.23
C GLN A 74 2.88 7.73 4.65
N LEU A 75 1.83 6.93 4.92
CA LEU A 75 1.62 6.30 6.23
C LEU A 75 2.52 5.08 6.45
N ASP A 76 2.69 4.25 5.42
CA ASP A 76 3.52 3.05 5.51
C ASP A 76 4.14 2.73 4.14
N SER A 77 5.46 2.78 4.06
CA SER A 77 6.23 2.50 2.86
C SER A 77 6.17 1.02 2.41
N MET A 78 5.61 0.15 3.26
CA MET A 78 5.39 -1.26 2.92
C MET A 78 4.16 -1.48 2.03
N PHE A 79 3.25 -0.51 1.90
CA PHE A 79 2.19 -0.59 0.89
C PHE A 79 2.78 -0.56 -0.53
N ILE A 80 2.28 -1.43 -1.40
CA ILE A 80 2.59 -1.40 -2.83
C ILE A 80 1.41 -0.76 -3.55
N LEU A 81 1.65 0.30 -4.31
CA LEU A 81 0.62 0.92 -5.13
C LEU A 81 0.65 0.31 -6.55
N ASP A 82 -0.49 -0.23 -6.99
CA ASP A 82 -0.76 -0.70 -8.36
C ASP A 82 -2.12 -0.14 -8.76
N ILE A 83 -2.24 1.21 -8.71
CA ILE A 83 -3.52 1.92 -8.90
C ILE A 83 -4.00 1.75 -10.33
N ARG A 84 -4.93 0.82 -10.53
CA ARG A 84 -5.36 0.36 -11.85
C ARG A 84 -6.05 1.45 -12.66
N TYR A 85 -6.80 2.31 -12.02
CA TYR A 85 -7.52 3.40 -12.68
C TYR A 85 -6.62 4.59 -13.04
N ALA A 86 -5.37 4.63 -12.59
CA ALA A 86 -4.34 5.56 -13.07
C ALA A 86 -3.61 5.04 -14.33
N THR A 87 -4.02 3.90 -14.88
CA THR A 87 -3.47 3.26 -16.09
C THR A 87 -4.60 2.77 -16.99
N THR A 88 -4.29 2.31 -18.19
CA THR A 88 -5.26 1.63 -19.07
C THR A 88 -5.51 0.17 -18.68
N ASN A 89 -4.79 -0.37 -17.68
CA ASN A 89 -4.95 -1.74 -17.20
C ASN A 89 -6.11 -1.89 -16.23
N ASN A 90 -7.32 -1.53 -16.68
CA ASN A 90 -8.58 -1.65 -15.95
C ASN A 90 -9.70 -2.03 -16.92
N PHE A 91 -10.90 -2.32 -16.42
CA PHE A 91 -12.02 -2.79 -17.24
C PHE A 91 -12.51 -1.76 -18.26
N THR A 92 -12.33 -0.46 -18.02
CA THR A 92 -12.74 0.61 -18.96
C THR A 92 -11.73 0.84 -20.08
N LYS A 93 -10.51 0.28 -19.97
CA LYS A 93 -9.38 0.50 -20.90
C LYS A 93 -8.97 1.97 -21.06
N THR A 94 -9.38 2.82 -20.13
CA THR A 94 -9.06 4.27 -20.12
C THR A 94 -8.45 4.68 -18.81
N ILE A 95 -7.63 5.73 -18.82
CA ILE A 95 -7.09 6.35 -17.60
C ILE A 95 -8.21 7.17 -16.94
N LEU A 96 -8.55 6.86 -15.71
CA LEU A 96 -9.61 7.51 -14.94
C LEU A 96 -9.08 8.42 -13.84
N TYR A 97 -7.86 8.18 -13.35
CA TYR A 97 -7.19 8.99 -12.34
C TYR A 97 -6.01 9.74 -12.92
N ASP A 98 -5.83 10.98 -12.52
CA ASP A 98 -4.73 11.83 -12.99
C ASP A 98 -3.37 11.41 -12.40
N CYS A 99 -3.38 10.70 -11.26
CA CYS A 99 -2.17 10.17 -10.63
C CYS A 99 -2.46 8.92 -9.76
N PRO A 100 -1.44 8.06 -9.52
CA PRO A 100 -1.61 6.80 -8.80
C PRO A 100 -1.57 7.02 -7.28
N LYS A 101 -2.55 7.77 -6.71
CA LYS A 101 -2.68 7.97 -5.27
C LYS A 101 -3.70 7.04 -4.64
N ALA A 102 -3.42 6.60 -3.40
CA ALA A 102 -4.31 5.80 -2.59
C ALA A 102 -4.70 6.58 -1.33
N LEU A 103 -5.86 7.23 -1.35
CA LEU A 103 -6.39 7.99 -0.24
C LEU A 103 -7.48 7.21 0.49
N LEU A 104 -7.53 7.32 1.82
CA LEU A 104 -8.66 6.90 2.66
C LEU A 104 -8.97 7.97 3.70
N ARG A 105 -10.16 7.92 4.32
CA ARG A 105 -10.42 8.70 5.53
C ARG A 105 -9.42 8.29 6.61
N LYS A 106 -8.92 9.25 7.41
CA LYS A 106 -7.88 9.04 8.42
C LYS A 106 -8.18 7.85 9.33
N SER A 107 -9.38 7.80 9.92
CA SER A 107 -9.77 6.70 10.82
C SER A 107 -9.70 5.32 10.14
N VAL A 108 -10.05 5.24 8.85
CA VAL A 108 -10.01 4.01 8.05
C VAL A 108 -8.57 3.63 7.70
N ALA A 109 -7.78 4.61 7.26
CA ALA A 109 -6.37 4.42 6.92
C ALA A 109 -5.57 3.88 8.12
N LEU A 110 -5.83 4.38 9.32
CA LEU A 110 -5.17 3.92 10.56
C LEU A 110 -5.50 2.45 10.87
N GLN A 111 -6.71 1.96 10.56
CA GLN A 111 -7.02 0.54 10.70
C GLN A 111 -6.32 -0.30 9.62
N LEU A 112 -6.22 0.20 8.39
CA LEU A 112 -5.51 -0.50 7.32
C LEU A 112 -4.01 -0.63 7.60
N VAL A 113 -3.39 0.37 8.24
CA VAL A 113 -2.00 0.27 8.71
C VAL A 113 -1.83 -0.88 9.70
N LYS A 114 -2.79 -1.12 10.60
CA LYS A 114 -2.75 -2.27 11.52
C LYS A 114 -2.84 -3.60 10.78
N VAL A 115 -3.70 -3.69 9.73
CA VAL A 115 -3.75 -4.86 8.84
C VAL A 115 -2.38 -5.11 8.21
N GLN A 116 -1.77 -4.08 7.63
CA GLN A 116 -0.46 -4.16 7.00
C GLN A 116 0.61 -4.64 7.98
N GLN A 117 0.66 -4.06 9.18
CA GLN A 117 1.63 -4.44 10.22
C GLN A 117 1.48 -5.91 10.65
N GLU A 118 0.27 -6.43 10.72
CA GLU A 118 0.03 -7.85 11.04
C GLU A 118 0.48 -8.77 9.90
N LEU A 119 0.18 -8.40 8.65
CA LEU A 119 0.59 -9.15 7.47
C LEU A 119 2.12 -9.16 7.30
N VAL A 120 2.80 -8.05 7.59
CA VAL A 120 4.27 -7.97 7.53
C VAL A 120 4.92 -8.95 8.49
N LYS A 121 4.39 -9.13 9.70
CA LYS A 121 4.87 -10.14 10.67
C LYS A 121 4.75 -11.58 10.14
N GLN A 122 3.83 -11.81 9.20
CA GLN A 122 3.60 -13.10 8.56
C GLN A 122 4.34 -13.25 7.22
N GLY A 123 5.16 -12.25 6.81
CA GLY A 123 5.94 -12.29 5.57
C GLY A 123 5.19 -11.77 4.34
N TYR A 124 4.09 -11.03 4.54
CA TYR A 124 3.26 -10.49 3.46
C TYR A 124 3.14 -8.98 3.52
N ARG A 125 2.75 -8.36 2.40
CA ARG A 125 2.43 -6.94 2.30
C ARG A 125 1.21 -6.75 1.39
N ILE A 126 0.50 -5.65 1.63
CA ILE A 126 -0.65 -5.26 0.83
C ILE A 126 -0.20 -4.57 -0.46
N LYS A 127 -0.82 -4.97 -1.58
CA LYS A 127 -0.79 -4.25 -2.86
C LYS A 127 -2.19 -3.67 -3.11
N ILE A 128 -2.28 -2.36 -3.35
CA ILE A 128 -3.52 -1.60 -3.47
C ILE A 128 -3.83 -1.37 -4.94
N PHE A 129 -5.04 -1.71 -5.38
CA PHE A 129 -5.56 -1.50 -6.73
C PHE A 129 -6.41 -0.23 -6.84
N ASP A 130 -7.24 0.05 -5.82
CA ASP A 130 -8.09 1.25 -5.70
C ASP A 130 -8.36 1.56 -4.22
N ALA A 131 -8.62 2.83 -3.92
CA ALA A 131 -8.98 3.28 -2.58
C ALA A 131 -10.12 4.30 -2.65
N TYR A 132 -9.94 5.54 -2.16
CA TYR A 132 -10.92 6.57 -2.39
C TYR A 132 -11.05 6.85 -3.91
N ARG A 133 -12.29 6.92 -4.36
CA ARG A 133 -12.66 7.21 -5.75
C ARG A 133 -13.53 8.46 -5.78
N PRO A 134 -13.11 9.56 -6.44
CA PRO A 134 -13.97 10.72 -6.64
C PRO A 134 -15.30 10.35 -7.29
N LEU A 135 -16.38 11.02 -6.91
CA LEU A 135 -17.71 10.75 -7.48
C LEU A 135 -17.75 11.00 -8.99
N SER A 136 -17.05 12.02 -9.45
CA SER A 136 -16.88 12.32 -10.90
C SER A 136 -16.27 11.15 -11.66
N THR A 137 -15.30 10.45 -11.05
CA THR A 137 -14.74 9.22 -11.63
C THR A 137 -15.75 8.07 -11.63
N GLN A 138 -16.57 7.94 -10.59
CA GLN A 138 -17.63 6.93 -10.53
C GLN A 138 -18.65 7.12 -11.68
N TRP A 139 -18.97 8.36 -12.04
CA TRP A 139 -19.81 8.65 -13.22
C TRP A 139 -19.16 8.20 -14.52
N ARG A 140 -17.85 8.39 -14.69
CA ARG A 140 -17.10 7.93 -15.89
C ARG A 140 -17.12 6.41 -15.99
N MET A 141 -16.93 5.69 -14.88
CA MET A 141 -17.03 4.23 -14.80
C MET A 141 -18.44 3.74 -15.15
N TRP A 142 -19.45 4.35 -14.55
CA TRP A 142 -20.85 4.01 -14.83
C TRP A 142 -21.24 4.20 -16.30
N LYS A 143 -20.76 5.27 -16.91
CA LYS A 143 -20.98 5.50 -18.36
C LYS A 143 -20.34 4.40 -19.21
N ALA A 144 -19.19 3.87 -18.81
CA ALA A 144 -18.51 2.79 -19.52
C ALA A 144 -19.15 1.43 -19.29
N TYR A 145 -19.66 1.16 -18.08
CA TYR A 145 -20.24 -0.14 -17.70
C TYR A 145 -21.37 0.04 -16.67
N PRO A 146 -22.63 0.30 -17.09
CA PRO A 146 -23.75 0.61 -16.21
C PRO A 146 -24.40 -0.66 -15.62
N ASP A 147 -23.62 -1.50 -14.94
CA ASP A 147 -24.08 -2.72 -14.29
C ASP A 147 -23.85 -2.63 -12.78
N ARG A 148 -24.95 -2.52 -12.01
CA ARG A 148 -24.93 -2.37 -10.53
C ARG A 148 -24.28 -3.53 -9.79
N ARG A 149 -24.10 -4.68 -10.43
CA ARG A 149 -23.41 -5.82 -9.81
C ARG A 149 -21.93 -5.56 -9.61
N TYR A 150 -21.32 -4.70 -10.45
CA TYR A 150 -19.88 -4.46 -10.49
C TYR A 150 -19.51 -2.97 -10.35
N VAL A 151 -20.34 -2.07 -10.89
CA VAL A 151 -20.14 -0.64 -10.79
C VAL A 151 -21.30 -0.03 -10.02
N ALA A 152 -21.05 0.51 -8.83
CA ALA A 152 -22.08 1.15 -8.04
C ALA A 152 -22.69 2.34 -8.80
N ASP A 153 -24.03 2.47 -8.71
CA ASP A 153 -24.77 3.59 -9.29
C ASP A 153 -24.31 4.92 -8.64
N PRO A 154 -23.73 5.85 -9.41
CA PRO A 154 -23.21 7.09 -8.86
C PRO A 154 -24.27 8.00 -8.21
N ARG A 155 -25.55 7.81 -8.53
CA ARG A 155 -26.67 8.53 -7.87
C ARG A 155 -26.82 8.13 -6.41
N VAL A 156 -26.41 6.91 -6.05
CA VAL A 156 -26.38 6.38 -4.68
C VAL A 156 -25.00 6.56 -4.06
N GLY A 157 -23.95 6.49 -4.89
CA GLY A 157 -22.55 6.48 -4.52
C GLY A 157 -22.08 5.10 -4.03
N SER A 158 -20.77 4.95 -3.91
CA SER A 158 -20.10 3.73 -3.45
C SER A 158 -19.36 3.97 -2.13
N TRP A 159 -18.92 2.88 -1.50
CA TRP A 159 -18.04 2.96 -0.33
C TRP A 159 -16.69 3.62 -0.68
N HIS A 160 -16.19 3.44 -1.91
CA HIS A 160 -15.02 4.14 -2.43
C HIS A 160 -15.23 5.66 -2.47
N ASN A 161 -16.40 6.13 -2.89
CA ASN A 161 -16.69 7.57 -2.92
C ASN A 161 -16.76 8.21 -1.53
N LYS A 162 -16.95 7.39 -0.49
CA LYS A 162 -16.93 7.84 0.92
C LYS A 162 -15.52 7.82 1.53
N GLY A 163 -14.52 7.21 0.86
CA GLY A 163 -13.20 6.92 1.40
C GLY A 163 -13.20 5.82 2.46
N LEU A 164 -14.14 4.89 2.36
CA LEU A 164 -14.40 3.79 3.30
C LEU A 164 -14.12 2.41 2.70
N ALA A 165 -13.80 2.30 1.41
CA ALA A 165 -13.49 1.05 0.75
C ALA A 165 -12.10 1.05 0.14
N ILE A 166 -11.57 -0.15 -0.02
CA ILE A 166 -10.27 -0.41 -0.63
C ILE A 166 -10.32 -1.72 -1.40
N ASP A 167 -9.71 -1.71 -2.58
CA ASP A 167 -9.46 -2.89 -3.41
C ASP A 167 -7.98 -3.24 -3.32
N LEU A 168 -7.68 -4.47 -2.93
CA LEU A 168 -6.31 -4.86 -2.62
C LEU A 168 -6.05 -6.36 -2.79
N THR A 169 -4.77 -6.73 -2.77
CA THR A 169 -4.31 -8.12 -2.73
C THR A 169 -3.09 -8.28 -1.83
N LEU A 170 -2.62 -9.51 -1.67
CA LEU A 170 -1.41 -9.84 -0.94
C LEU A 170 -0.22 -10.03 -1.88
N CYS A 171 0.93 -9.55 -1.42
CA CYS A 171 2.25 -9.87 -1.99
C CYS A 171 3.15 -10.45 -0.90
N THR A 172 4.15 -11.24 -1.30
CA THR A 172 5.28 -11.54 -0.41
C THR A 172 6.03 -10.25 -0.04
N ILE A 173 6.87 -10.29 1.00
CA ILE A 173 7.74 -9.15 1.35
C ILE A 173 8.58 -8.67 0.15
N LYS A 174 9.00 -9.57 -0.74
CA LYS A 174 9.73 -9.25 -1.97
C LYS A 174 8.87 -8.67 -3.08
N GLY A 175 7.55 -8.48 -2.86
CA GLY A 175 6.64 -7.87 -3.82
C GLY A 175 6.00 -8.82 -4.85
N LYS A 176 6.27 -10.13 -4.79
CA LYS A 176 5.60 -11.11 -5.66
C LYS A 176 4.14 -11.28 -5.22
N GLN A 177 3.18 -10.94 -6.10
CA GLN A 177 1.76 -11.07 -5.84
C GLN A 177 1.36 -12.53 -5.63
N LEU A 178 0.50 -12.79 -4.65
CA LEU A 178 -0.10 -14.11 -4.42
C LEU A 178 -1.22 -14.37 -5.45
N ASP A 179 -1.35 -15.64 -5.82
CA ASP A 179 -2.45 -16.07 -6.68
C ASP A 179 -3.77 -16.04 -5.89
N MET A 180 -4.75 -15.30 -6.40
CA MET A 180 -6.10 -15.17 -5.85
C MET A 180 -7.16 -15.85 -6.74
N GLY A 181 -6.74 -16.59 -7.79
CA GLY A 181 -7.60 -17.38 -8.67
C GLY A 181 -8.26 -16.60 -9.80
N THR A 182 -8.34 -15.27 -9.70
CA THR A 182 -8.76 -14.36 -10.78
C THR A 182 -7.94 -13.08 -10.72
N HIS A 183 -7.86 -12.36 -11.83
CA HIS A 183 -7.33 -11.00 -11.81
C HIS A 183 -8.31 -10.01 -11.16
N TYR A 184 -7.84 -8.83 -10.86
CA TYR A 184 -8.63 -7.68 -10.44
C TYR A 184 -9.63 -7.27 -11.54
N ASP A 185 -10.82 -6.82 -11.19
CA ASP A 185 -11.92 -6.48 -12.12
C ASP A 185 -12.39 -7.68 -12.97
N TYR A 186 -12.28 -8.91 -12.48
CA TYR A 186 -12.87 -10.07 -13.12
C TYR A 186 -14.35 -10.19 -12.75
N PHE A 187 -15.25 -9.98 -13.74
CA PHE A 187 -16.70 -9.95 -13.54
C PHE A 187 -17.37 -11.33 -13.70
N GLY A 188 -16.86 -12.33 -13.00
CA GLY A 188 -17.39 -13.69 -12.99
C GLY A 188 -17.50 -14.24 -11.57
N LYS A 189 -18.28 -15.33 -11.43
CA LYS A 189 -18.51 -16.00 -10.14
C LYS A 189 -17.24 -16.51 -9.47
N GLU A 190 -16.18 -16.74 -10.22
CA GLU A 190 -14.87 -17.17 -9.74
C GLU A 190 -14.21 -16.08 -8.86
N ALA A 191 -14.61 -14.79 -9.01
CA ALA A 191 -14.19 -13.70 -8.15
C ALA A 191 -14.94 -13.64 -6.81
N TRP A 192 -16.08 -14.31 -6.68
CA TRP A 192 -16.88 -14.22 -5.46
C TRP A 192 -16.15 -14.86 -4.30
N PRO A 193 -16.12 -14.25 -3.10
CA PRO A 193 -15.53 -14.83 -1.90
C PRO A 193 -16.08 -16.21 -1.54
N SER A 194 -17.36 -16.47 -1.86
CA SER A 194 -18.03 -17.75 -1.62
C SER A 194 -17.67 -18.85 -2.60
N TYR A 195 -16.98 -18.55 -3.72
CA TYR A 195 -16.64 -19.55 -4.74
C TYR A 195 -15.51 -20.47 -4.26
N GLN A 196 -15.81 -21.80 -4.20
CA GLN A 196 -14.91 -22.80 -3.61
C GLN A 196 -14.20 -23.69 -4.63
N LYS A 197 -14.54 -23.61 -5.95
CA LYS A 197 -13.90 -24.43 -6.98
C LYS A 197 -12.59 -23.82 -7.48
N LEU A 198 -11.67 -23.58 -6.53
CA LEU A 198 -10.32 -23.03 -6.72
C LEU A 198 -9.28 -23.94 -6.11
N SER A 199 -8.01 -23.75 -6.43
CA SER A 199 -6.93 -24.51 -5.81
C SER A 199 -6.89 -24.27 -4.29
N LYS A 200 -6.44 -25.26 -3.52
CA LYS A 200 -6.28 -25.14 -2.07
C LYS A 200 -5.44 -23.90 -1.68
N GLN A 201 -4.39 -23.62 -2.45
CA GLN A 201 -3.51 -22.47 -2.16
C GLN A 201 -4.24 -21.15 -2.36
N VAL A 202 -5.03 -21.00 -3.44
CA VAL A 202 -5.84 -19.81 -3.68
C VAL A 202 -6.85 -19.58 -2.56
N LEU A 203 -7.54 -20.64 -2.12
CA LEU A 203 -8.50 -20.54 -1.01
C LEU A 203 -7.81 -20.13 0.30
N LEU A 204 -6.59 -20.63 0.57
CA LEU A 204 -5.80 -20.21 1.74
C LEU A 204 -5.36 -18.74 1.64
N ASN A 205 -4.93 -18.28 0.47
CA ASN A 205 -4.54 -16.90 0.24
C ASN A 205 -5.73 -15.94 0.47
N ARG A 206 -6.90 -16.25 -0.11
CA ARG A 206 -8.14 -15.47 0.10
C ARG A 206 -8.57 -15.49 1.57
N LYS A 207 -8.48 -16.62 2.24
CA LYS A 207 -8.82 -16.76 3.67
C LYS A 207 -7.89 -15.92 4.55
N LEU A 208 -6.58 -15.94 4.28
CA LEU A 208 -5.61 -15.11 5.00
C LEU A 208 -5.98 -13.63 4.88
N LEU A 209 -6.20 -13.15 3.64
CA LEU A 209 -6.60 -11.78 3.40
C LEU A 209 -7.91 -11.44 4.13
N ALA A 210 -8.97 -12.22 3.91
CA ALA A 210 -10.29 -11.95 4.48
C ALA A 210 -10.27 -11.95 6.02
N ASN A 211 -9.61 -12.92 6.65
CA ASN A 211 -9.55 -13.00 8.11
C ASN A 211 -8.79 -11.81 8.71
N THR A 212 -7.67 -11.40 8.07
CA THR A 212 -6.91 -10.26 8.57
C THR A 212 -7.70 -8.96 8.40
N MET A 213 -8.36 -8.75 7.26
CA MET A 213 -9.21 -7.59 7.02
C MET A 213 -10.38 -7.52 8.01
N LEU A 214 -11.09 -8.63 8.22
CA LEU A 214 -12.23 -8.71 9.17
C LEU A 214 -11.82 -8.38 10.60
N LYS A 215 -10.66 -8.85 11.04
CA LYS A 215 -10.12 -8.57 12.38
C LYS A 215 -10.02 -7.07 12.69
N TYR A 216 -9.80 -6.25 11.67
CA TYR A 216 -9.66 -4.79 11.79
C TYR A 216 -10.86 -4.01 11.27
N GLY A 217 -12.04 -4.65 11.16
CA GLY A 217 -13.31 -4.00 10.86
C GLY A 217 -13.63 -3.81 9.38
N PHE A 218 -12.85 -4.41 8.47
CA PHE A 218 -13.11 -4.38 7.03
C PHE A 218 -13.94 -5.59 6.60
N GLY A 219 -15.16 -5.36 6.14
CA GLY A 219 -16.04 -6.41 5.63
C GLY A 219 -15.92 -6.60 4.11
N PRO A 220 -15.96 -7.84 3.61
CA PRO A 220 -15.95 -8.12 2.18
C PRO A 220 -17.30 -7.76 1.53
N THR A 221 -17.31 -7.62 0.20
CA THR A 221 -18.52 -7.72 -0.63
C THR A 221 -18.76 -9.17 -1.07
N SER A 222 -19.94 -9.43 -1.63
CA SER A 222 -20.32 -10.79 -2.05
C SER A 222 -19.76 -11.20 -3.43
N THR A 223 -19.32 -10.26 -4.26
CA THR A 223 -18.97 -10.47 -5.66
C THR A 223 -17.49 -10.33 -6.00
N GLU A 224 -16.66 -9.82 -5.09
CA GLU A 224 -15.29 -9.40 -5.36
C GLU A 224 -14.36 -9.76 -4.19
N TRP A 225 -13.41 -10.67 -4.40
CA TRP A 225 -12.48 -11.11 -3.34
C TRP A 225 -11.50 -10.01 -2.90
N TRP A 226 -11.29 -8.99 -3.73
CA TRP A 226 -10.36 -7.89 -3.48
C TRP A 226 -10.98 -6.73 -2.71
N HIS A 227 -12.34 -6.58 -2.72
CA HIS A 227 -13.05 -5.42 -2.17
C HIS A 227 -13.38 -5.59 -0.70
N TYR A 228 -12.98 -4.60 0.10
CA TYR A 228 -13.28 -4.50 1.53
C TYR A 228 -13.75 -3.12 1.90
N SER A 229 -14.83 -3.05 2.70
CA SER A 229 -15.40 -1.79 3.20
C SER A 229 -15.28 -1.72 4.72
N TYR A 230 -14.79 -0.61 5.26
CA TYR A 230 -14.75 -0.37 6.69
C TYR A 230 -16.11 0.09 7.19
N ARG A 231 -16.68 -0.63 8.16
CA ARG A 231 -18.05 -0.42 8.64
C ARG A 231 -18.13 0.30 9.99
N GLY A 232 -16.99 0.63 10.59
CA GLY A 232 -16.94 1.25 11.93
C GLY A 232 -17.28 2.73 11.98
N VAL A 233 -17.43 3.39 10.81
CA VAL A 233 -17.74 4.83 10.71
C VAL A 233 -18.64 5.11 9.51
N HIS A 234 -19.27 6.30 9.50
CA HIS A 234 -20.08 6.75 8.37
C HIS A 234 -19.65 8.13 7.90
N PHE A 235 -19.33 8.24 6.59
CA PHE A 235 -19.03 9.53 5.94
C PHE A 235 -19.88 9.70 4.68
N LYS A 236 -20.11 10.95 4.31
CA LYS A 236 -20.81 11.29 3.06
C LYS A 236 -19.93 11.00 1.85
N VAL A 237 -20.57 10.79 0.70
CA VAL A 237 -19.93 10.75 -0.61
C VAL A 237 -19.14 12.06 -0.82
N SER A 238 -17.98 11.95 -1.44
CA SER A 238 -17.08 13.07 -1.71
C SER A 238 -16.66 13.08 -3.18
N ASP A 239 -16.39 14.25 -3.70
CA ASP A 239 -15.80 14.46 -5.03
C ASP A 239 -14.50 15.26 -4.90
N PHE A 240 -13.75 15.02 -3.81
CA PHE A 240 -12.46 15.64 -3.57
C PHE A 240 -11.44 15.17 -4.64
N PRO A 241 -10.84 16.08 -5.41
CA PRO A 241 -9.89 15.70 -6.45
C PRO A 241 -8.56 15.25 -5.85
N PHE A 242 -7.82 14.41 -6.60
CA PHE A 242 -6.44 14.10 -6.23
C PHE A 242 -5.54 15.30 -6.43
N ASP A 243 -4.75 15.65 -5.41
CA ASP A 243 -3.66 16.60 -5.56
C ASP A 243 -2.42 15.85 -6.11
N CYS A 244 -2.21 15.93 -7.42
CA CYS A 244 -1.13 15.23 -8.10
C CYS A 244 0.23 15.94 -8.05
N GLN A 245 0.29 17.19 -7.53
CA GLN A 245 1.53 17.98 -7.49
C GLN A 245 2.34 17.77 -6.19
N LYS A 246 1.70 17.25 -5.14
CA LYS A 246 2.38 16.97 -3.86
C LYS A 246 2.89 15.52 -3.83
N ASN A 247 4.15 15.36 -4.19
CA ASN A 247 4.94 14.13 -3.92
C ASN A 247 5.88 14.37 -2.76
#